data_5d5c27db97e7ec1fbca5940bfee468e0
#
_entry.id   5d5c27db97e7ec1fbca5940bfee468e0
#
_cell.length_a   1.000
_cell.length_b   1.000
_cell.length_c   1.000
_cell.angle_alpha   90.00
_cell.angle_beta   90.00
_cell.angle_gamma   90.00
#
_symmetry.space_group_name_H-M   'P 1'
#
loop_
_entity.id
_entity.type
_entity.pdbx_description
1 polymer ?
#
loop_
_entity_poly.entity_id
_entity_poly.type
_entity_poly.pdbx_seq_one_letter_code
_entity_poly.pdbx_strand_id
1 'polypeptide(L)'
;IWQDGGQFCFTTDAVFLGNFPHIVNKAKALELGCGTGAISMLVEHRGASHVTAIDCNPAVTSLLRRSVEDNNLQEKFAVVDGDICNIKDYVKPESMDLVVANPPYRNTGNQRQIGTIACHEVTATLEDFFKAAAYAVRYRGRFALVQLPERFAESMQLAFKYGLQPKKLQWVHSAIDKPAWIFLMEMVKGGSYGMDVLPPLI
;
A
#
# COMPACT_ATOMS: atom_id res chain seq x y z
N ILE A 1 -8.41 -10.78 11.52
CA ILE A 1 -8.84 -9.75 10.58
C ILE A 1 -10.31 -9.97 10.23
N TRP A 2 -11.15 -8.97 10.48
CA TRP A 2 -12.55 -8.98 10.08
C TRP A 2 -12.70 -8.68 8.60
N GLN A 3 -13.58 -9.44 7.93
CA GLN A 3 -13.95 -9.24 6.53
C GLN A 3 -15.46 -9.45 6.38
N ASP A 4 -16.05 -8.75 5.43
CA ASP A 4 -17.45 -8.90 5.05
C ASP A 4 -17.51 -9.29 3.57
N GLY A 5 -18.22 -10.36 3.25
CA GLY A 5 -18.37 -10.86 1.86
C GLY A 5 -19.05 -9.87 0.91
N GLY A 6 -19.67 -8.81 1.43
CA GLY A 6 -20.22 -7.68 0.65
C GLY A 6 -19.19 -6.59 0.32
N GLN A 7 -17.97 -6.68 0.88
CA GLN A 7 -16.88 -5.72 0.66
C GLN A 7 -15.70 -6.40 -0.03
N PHE A 8 -14.73 -5.59 -0.49
CA PHE A 8 -13.49 -6.12 -1.04
C PHE A 8 -12.71 -6.87 0.06
N CYS A 9 -12.50 -8.17 -0.13
CA CYS A 9 -11.65 -8.98 0.73
C CYS A 9 -10.19 -8.93 0.25
N PHE A 10 -9.23 -8.95 1.19
CA PHE A 10 -7.82 -9.01 0.81
C PHE A 10 -7.50 -10.33 0.09
N THR A 11 -6.55 -10.28 -0.81
CA THR A 11 -6.08 -11.41 -1.60
C THR A 11 -4.59 -11.69 -1.30
N THR A 12 -4.02 -12.69 -1.93
CA THR A 12 -2.64 -13.14 -1.71
C THR A 12 -1.60 -12.04 -1.94
N ASP A 13 -1.87 -11.11 -2.86
CA ASP A 13 -1.03 -9.94 -3.14
C ASP A 13 -0.84 -9.03 -1.90
N ALA A 14 -1.87 -8.85 -1.09
CA ALA A 14 -1.77 -8.13 0.18
C ALA A 14 -0.82 -8.83 1.16
N VAL A 15 -0.86 -10.17 1.21
CA VAL A 15 0.04 -10.98 2.04
C VAL A 15 1.49 -10.86 1.54
N PHE A 16 1.71 -10.94 0.23
CA PHE A 16 3.03 -10.74 -0.34
C PHE A 16 3.56 -9.34 -0.05
N LEU A 17 2.75 -8.29 -0.29
CA LEU A 17 3.19 -6.93 -0.01
C LEU A 17 3.46 -6.71 1.48
N GLY A 18 2.61 -7.20 2.38
CA GLY A 18 2.82 -7.05 3.83
C GLY A 18 4.12 -7.68 4.33
N ASN A 19 4.64 -8.69 3.61
CA ASN A 19 5.90 -9.39 3.93
C ASN A 19 7.12 -8.87 3.16
N PHE A 20 6.94 -8.09 2.11
CA PHE A 20 8.00 -7.69 1.19
C PHE A 20 8.90 -6.54 1.69
N PRO A 21 8.38 -5.42 2.26
CA PRO A 21 9.21 -4.27 2.55
C PRO A 21 10.19 -4.53 3.68
N HIS A 22 11.33 -3.83 3.63
CA HIS A 22 12.22 -3.75 4.78
C HIS A 22 11.61 -2.81 5.83
N ILE A 23 11.41 -3.31 7.05
CA ILE A 23 10.89 -2.54 8.18
C ILE A 23 12.02 -2.29 9.17
N VAL A 24 12.34 -1.02 9.41
CA VAL A 24 13.28 -0.67 10.47
C VAL A 24 12.60 -0.81 11.83
N ASN A 25 13.36 -1.17 12.86
CA ASN A 25 12.80 -1.33 14.20
C ASN A 25 12.10 -0.05 14.66
N LYS A 26 10.90 -0.20 15.20
CA LYS A 26 10.02 0.90 15.66
C LYS A 26 9.61 1.87 14.54
N ALA A 27 9.55 1.42 13.30
CA ALA A 27 9.09 2.23 12.18
C ALA A 27 7.69 2.79 12.41
N LYS A 28 7.48 4.04 11.99
CA LYS A 28 6.15 4.59 11.74
C LYS A 28 5.75 4.27 10.32
N ALA A 29 4.68 3.52 10.16
CA ALA A 29 4.20 3.09 8.85
C ALA A 29 2.88 3.76 8.46
N LEU A 30 2.66 3.90 7.17
CA LEU A 30 1.42 4.38 6.58
C LEU A 30 0.96 3.39 5.49
N GLU A 31 -0.29 2.97 5.53
CA GLU A 31 -0.94 2.26 4.43
C GLU A 31 -1.92 3.20 3.72
N LEU A 32 -1.77 3.33 2.40
CA LEU A 32 -2.65 4.11 1.53
C LEU A 32 -3.65 3.16 0.85
N GLY A 33 -4.95 3.37 1.06
CA GLY A 33 -6.01 2.48 0.59
C GLY A 33 -5.99 1.15 1.36
N CYS A 34 -6.18 1.22 2.68
CA CYS A 34 -5.92 0.08 3.56
C CYS A 34 -6.97 -1.04 3.48
N GLY A 35 -8.16 -0.78 2.91
CA GLY A 35 -9.24 -1.75 2.92
C GLY A 35 -9.50 -2.28 4.33
N THR A 36 -9.56 -3.60 4.50
CA THR A 36 -9.75 -4.25 5.80
C THR A 36 -8.45 -4.37 6.63
N GLY A 37 -7.32 -3.79 6.16
CA GLY A 37 -6.09 -3.62 6.90
C GLY A 37 -5.17 -4.85 6.98
N ALA A 38 -5.24 -5.76 6.01
CA ALA A 38 -4.40 -6.96 6.02
C ALA A 38 -2.90 -6.62 5.98
N ILE A 39 -2.51 -5.65 5.13
CA ILE A 39 -1.12 -5.22 5.02
C ILE A 39 -0.70 -4.47 6.30
N SER A 40 -1.56 -3.57 6.81
CA SER A 40 -1.33 -2.84 8.07
C SER A 40 -1.03 -3.78 9.24
N MET A 41 -1.83 -4.83 9.40
CA MET A 41 -1.64 -5.82 10.48
C MET A 41 -0.33 -6.61 10.31
N LEU A 42 0.03 -6.98 9.08
CA LEU A 42 1.31 -7.67 8.81
C LEU A 42 2.51 -6.74 9.07
N VAL A 43 2.42 -5.47 8.68
CA VAL A 43 3.47 -4.48 8.90
C VAL A 43 3.67 -4.21 10.41
N GLU A 44 2.60 -4.11 11.19
CA GLU A 44 2.67 -4.00 12.65
C GLU A 44 3.32 -5.24 13.26
N HIS A 45 2.81 -6.43 12.91
CA HIS A 45 3.36 -7.70 13.41
C HIS A 45 4.87 -7.85 13.13
N ARG A 46 5.36 -7.30 12.02
CA ARG A 46 6.77 -7.32 11.63
C ARG A 46 7.63 -6.23 12.29
N GLY A 47 7.08 -5.45 13.23
CA GLY A 47 7.84 -4.56 14.09
C GLY A 47 7.65 -3.06 13.85
N ALA A 48 6.66 -2.63 13.06
CA ALA A 48 6.28 -1.23 13.06
C ALA A 48 5.73 -0.85 14.44
N SER A 49 6.15 0.29 14.98
CA SER A 49 5.70 0.76 16.29
C SER A 49 4.34 1.43 16.23
N HIS A 50 4.00 1.98 15.07
CA HIS A 50 2.72 2.64 14.82
C HIS A 50 2.37 2.55 13.35
N VAL A 51 1.11 2.25 13.05
CA VAL A 51 0.57 2.19 11.68
C VAL A 51 -0.59 3.16 11.54
N THR A 52 -0.47 4.08 10.61
CA THR A 52 -1.60 4.88 10.13
C THR A 52 -2.19 4.18 8.91
N ALA A 53 -3.48 3.86 8.94
CA ALA A 53 -4.17 3.17 7.86
C ALA A 53 -5.29 4.07 7.34
N ILE A 54 -5.24 4.42 6.04
CA ILE A 54 -6.19 5.36 5.43
C ILE A 54 -6.97 4.66 4.32
N ASP A 55 -8.29 4.79 4.34
CA ASP A 55 -9.18 4.39 3.25
C ASP A 55 -10.38 5.34 3.17
N CYS A 56 -10.87 5.58 1.97
CA CYS A 56 -12.03 6.44 1.75
C CYS A 56 -13.37 5.73 2.03
N ASN A 57 -13.37 4.40 2.18
CA ASN A 57 -14.57 3.61 2.45
C ASN A 57 -14.73 3.32 3.96
N PRO A 58 -15.66 4.00 4.68
CA PRO A 58 -15.88 3.78 6.11
C PRO A 58 -16.33 2.35 6.46
N ALA A 59 -16.92 1.62 5.52
CA ALA A 59 -17.34 0.24 5.77
C ALA A 59 -16.13 -0.68 5.99
N VAL A 60 -15.07 -0.54 5.19
CA VAL A 60 -13.85 -1.37 5.35
C VAL A 60 -12.99 -0.92 6.53
N THR A 61 -12.88 0.39 6.79
CA THR A 61 -12.14 0.90 7.95
C THR A 61 -12.81 0.53 9.27
N SER A 62 -14.15 0.41 9.31
CA SER A 62 -14.85 -0.10 10.50
C SER A 62 -14.48 -1.55 10.81
N LEU A 63 -14.27 -2.39 9.80
CA LEU A 63 -13.80 -3.77 9.98
C LEU A 63 -12.35 -3.80 10.48
N LEU A 64 -11.51 -2.89 9.99
CA LEU A 64 -10.15 -2.74 10.50
C LEU A 64 -10.14 -2.28 11.97
N ARG A 65 -10.95 -1.27 12.34
CA ARG A 65 -11.06 -0.83 13.75
C ARG A 65 -11.46 -1.99 14.66
N ARG A 66 -12.44 -2.79 14.25
CA ARG A 66 -12.83 -3.99 14.99
C ARG A 66 -11.68 -5.00 15.10
N SER A 67 -10.92 -5.21 14.01
CA SER A 67 -9.74 -6.08 14.03
C SER A 67 -8.67 -5.57 15.00
N VAL A 68 -8.45 -4.25 15.05
CA VAL A 68 -7.52 -3.60 15.96
C VAL A 68 -7.95 -3.79 17.43
N GLU A 69 -9.24 -3.61 17.72
CA GLU A 69 -9.80 -3.82 19.07
C GLU A 69 -9.66 -5.27 19.54
N ASP A 70 -10.07 -6.23 18.72
CA ASP A 70 -10.02 -7.67 19.07
C ASP A 70 -8.59 -8.19 19.28
N ASN A 71 -7.59 -7.51 18.74
CA ASN A 71 -6.18 -7.85 18.92
C ASN A 71 -5.45 -6.95 19.95
N ASN A 72 -6.16 -6.05 20.65
CA ASN A 72 -5.61 -5.10 21.64
C ASN A 72 -4.47 -4.22 21.06
N LEU A 73 -4.65 -3.72 19.84
CA LEU A 73 -3.65 -2.92 19.11
C LEU A 73 -4.00 -1.42 19.01
N GLN A 74 -4.97 -0.91 19.78
CA GLN A 74 -5.49 0.46 19.66
C GLN A 74 -4.40 1.53 19.78
N GLU A 75 -3.41 1.32 20.63
CA GLU A 75 -2.31 2.26 20.80
C GLU A 75 -1.29 2.27 19.66
N LYS A 76 -1.33 1.24 18.83
CA LYS A 76 -0.43 1.08 17.69
C LYS A 76 -1.04 1.47 16.35
N PHE A 77 -2.34 1.75 16.31
CA PHE A 77 -3.06 2.05 15.08
C PHE A 77 -3.77 3.39 15.13
N ALA A 78 -3.65 4.14 14.02
CA ALA A 78 -4.54 5.24 13.68
C ALA A 78 -5.29 4.85 12.39
N VAL A 79 -6.60 4.58 12.51
CA VAL A 79 -7.45 4.22 11.36
C VAL A 79 -8.24 5.45 10.95
N VAL A 80 -8.05 5.90 9.71
CA VAL A 80 -8.56 7.17 9.18
C VAL A 80 -9.51 6.91 8.01
N ASP A 81 -10.73 7.47 8.10
CA ASP A 81 -11.64 7.57 6.97
C ASP A 81 -11.24 8.80 6.16
N GLY A 82 -10.55 8.60 5.03
CA GLY A 82 -9.98 9.71 4.29
C GLY A 82 -9.59 9.38 2.86
N ASP A 83 -9.60 10.42 2.03
CA ASP A 83 -9.13 10.35 0.65
C ASP A 83 -7.62 10.63 0.59
N ILE A 84 -6.85 9.71 0.02
CA ILE A 84 -5.40 9.86 -0.14
C ILE A 84 -4.98 11.06 -0.99
N CYS A 85 -5.88 11.56 -1.84
CA CYS A 85 -5.64 12.81 -2.59
C CYS A 85 -5.49 14.02 -1.66
N ASN A 86 -6.08 13.93 -0.47
CA ASN A 86 -6.02 14.94 0.59
C ASN A 86 -5.08 14.53 1.73
N ILE A 87 -4.03 13.77 1.45
CA ILE A 87 -3.10 13.20 2.45
C ILE A 87 -2.58 14.22 3.46
N LYS A 88 -2.47 15.48 3.08
CA LYS A 88 -1.99 16.59 3.91
C LYS A 88 -2.85 16.85 5.14
N ASP A 89 -4.13 16.47 5.07
CA ASP A 89 -5.09 16.68 6.16
C ASP A 89 -4.92 15.63 7.27
N TYR A 90 -4.28 14.51 6.96
CA TYR A 90 -4.17 13.35 7.84
C TYR A 90 -2.74 13.08 8.33
N VAL A 91 -1.75 13.42 7.52
CA VAL A 91 -0.35 13.04 7.77
C VAL A 91 0.56 14.24 7.56
N LYS A 92 1.51 14.43 8.48
CA LYS A 92 2.55 15.45 8.33
C LYS A 92 3.52 15.07 7.21
N PRO A 93 4.09 16.03 6.48
CA PRO A 93 5.10 15.74 5.48
C PRO A 93 6.30 15.03 6.11
N GLU A 94 6.90 14.12 5.38
CA GLU A 94 8.15 13.44 5.76
C GLU A 94 8.17 12.82 7.17
N SER A 95 7.02 12.31 7.62
CA SER A 95 6.84 11.79 8.97
C SER A 95 6.85 10.26 9.07
N MET A 96 6.82 9.56 7.93
CA MET A 96 6.72 8.10 7.88
C MET A 96 8.03 7.44 7.45
N ASP A 97 8.41 6.38 8.15
CA ASP A 97 9.58 5.55 7.79
C ASP A 97 9.28 4.62 6.62
N LEU A 98 8.05 4.10 6.59
CA LEU A 98 7.53 3.21 5.57
C LEU A 98 6.15 3.67 5.11
N VAL A 99 5.95 3.70 3.80
CA VAL A 99 4.62 3.79 3.19
C VAL A 99 4.38 2.51 2.39
N VAL A 100 3.20 1.95 2.46
CA VAL A 100 2.78 0.78 1.66
C VAL A 100 1.48 1.08 0.94
N ALA A 101 1.31 0.51 -0.26
CA ALA A 101 0.07 0.63 -1.01
C ALA A 101 -0.17 -0.58 -1.91
N ASN A 102 -1.43 -1.02 -1.97
CA ASN A 102 -1.95 -1.93 -2.98
C ASN A 102 -2.98 -1.15 -3.84
N PRO A 103 -2.51 -0.33 -4.80
CA PRO A 103 -3.40 0.50 -5.61
C PRO A 103 -4.30 -0.35 -6.49
N PRO A 104 -5.52 0.13 -6.85
CA PRO A 104 -6.40 -0.58 -7.77
C PRO A 104 -5.66 -0.90 -9.08
N TYR A 105 -5.81 -2.14 -9.56
CA TYR A 105 -5.07 -2.64 -10.71
C TYR A 105 -5.50 -2.02 -12.05
N ARG A 106 -6.74 -1.55 -12.15
CA ARG A 106 -7.29 -0.97 -13.39
C ARG A 106 -7.70 0.48 -13.17
N ASN A 107 -7.45 1.31 -14.17
CA ASN A 107 -8.07 2.63 -14.21
C ASN A 107 -9.58 2.45 -14.36
N THR A 108 -10.34 2.87 -13.38
CA THR A 108 -11.79 2.63 -13.26
C THR A 108 -12.65 3.47 -14.20
N GLY A 109 -12.09 4.02 -15.28
CA GLY A 109 -12.85 4.73 -16.32
C GLY A 109 -13.97 3.92 -16.97
N ASN A 110 -14.08 2.59 -16.73
CA ASN A 110 -15.07 1.70 -17.33
C ASN A 110 -15.50 0.53 -16.43
N GLN A 111 -15.50 0.64 -15.11
CA GLN A 111 -16.05 -0.44 -14.28
C GLN A 111 -17.56 -0.28 -14.11
N ARG A 112 -18.29 -1.28 -14.63
CA ARG A 112 -19.68 -1.56 -14.23
C ARG A 112 -19.72 -1.74 -12.71
N GLN A 113 -20.51 -0.93 -12.06
CA GLN A 113 -20.87 -1.01 -10.65
C GLN A 113 -21.31 -2.45 -10.31
N ILE A 114 -20.52 -3.15 -9.52
CA ILE A 114 -21.02 -4.23 -8.68
C ILE A 114 -21.23 -3.56 -7.31
N GLY A 115 -22.46 -3.23 -7.05
CA GLY A 115 -23.14 -2.76 -5.87
C GLY A 115 -22.28 -2.46 -4.64
N THR A 116 -21.66 -1.31 -4.56
CA THR A 116 -21.21 -0.73 -3.30
C THR A 116 -21.31 0.78 -3.34
N ILE A 117 -21.85 1.33 -2.29
CA ILE A 117 -22.18 2.73 -2.03
C ILE A 117 -20.97 3.61 -2.39
N ALA A 118 -21.23 4.55 -3.28
CA ALA A 118 -20.29 5.52 -3.79
C ALA A 118 -19.52 6.24 -2.67
N CYS A 119 -18.23 5.94 -2.52
CA CYS A 119 -17.30 7.01 -2.26
C CYS A 119 -17.34 7.90 -3.51
N HIS A 120 -17.75 9.16 -3.37
CA HIS A 120 -17.94 10.06 -4.48
C HIS A 120 -16.76 10.03 -5.44
N GLU A 121 -16.96 9.43 -6.59
CA GLU A 121 -16.42 9.64 -7.93
C GLU A 121 -14.96 10.12 -8.13
N VAL A 122 -14.04 9.90 -7.23
CA VAL A 122 -12.61 10.04 -7.56
C VAL A 122 -11.87 8.79 -7.12
N THR A 123 -11.82 7.82 -7.99
CA THR A 123 -10.91 6.70 -7.81
C THR A 123 -9.50 7.24 -7.96
N ALA A 124 -8.74 7.27 -6.86
CA ALA A 124 -7.37 7.72 -6.87
C ALA A 124 -6.56 6.97 -7.93
N THR A 125 -5.82 7.70 -8.75
CA THR A 125 -4.96 7.16 -9.79
C THR A 125 -3.68 6.58 -9.18
N LEU A 126 -2.94 5.76 -9.93
CA LEU A 126 -1.62 5.30 -9.48
C LEU A 126 -0.70 6.48 -9.14
N GLU A 127 -0.78 7.56 -9.92
CA GLU A 127 -0.01 8.78 -9.66
C GLU A 127 -0.36 9.42 -8.31
N ASP A 128 -1.63 9.43 -7.91
CA ASP A 128 -2.03 9.96 -6.60
C ASP A 128 -1.42 9.16 -5.45
N PHE A 129 -1.32 7.84 -5.57
CA PHE A 129 -0.61 7.01 -4.60
C PHE A 129 0.88 7.35 -4.52
N PHE A 130 1.56 7.55 -5.65
CA PHE A 130 2.97 7.97 -5.65
C PHE A 130 3.16 9.35 -5.04
N LYS A 131 2.27 10.29 -5.36
CA LYS A 131 2.29 11.66 -4.81
C LYS A 131 2.06 11.66 -3.30
N ALA A 132 1.06 10.92 -2.81
CA ALA A 132 0.77 10.79 -1.39
C ALA A 132 1.92 10.10 -0.64
N ALA A 133 2.49 9.02 -1.20
CA ALA A 133 3.63 8.33 -0.63
C ALA A 133 4.86 9.23 -0.55
N ALA A 134 5.19 9.94 -1.62
CA ALA A 134 6.34 10.86 -1.64
C ALA A 134 6.19 12.03 -0.67
N TYR A 135 4.96 12.50 -0.42
CA TYR A 135 4.69 13.51 0.60
C TYR A 135 4.92 12.98 2.01
N ALA A 136 4.38 11.78 2.31
CA ALA A 136 4.37 11.23 3.66
C ALA A 136 5.71 10.61 4.08
N VAL A 137 6.41 9.94 3.15
CA VAL A 137 7.67 9.25 3.44
C VAL A 137 8.80 10.25 3.67
N ARG A 138 9.58 10.05 4.75
CA ARG A 138 10.74 10.88 5.07
C ARG A 138 11.91 10.62 4.11
N TYR A 139 12.87 11.53 4.09
CA TYR A 139 14.14 11.29 3.39
C TYR A 139 14.78 9.98 3.88
N ARG A 140 15.24 9.13 2.97
CA ARG A 140 15.73 7.75 3.19
C ARG A 140 14.68 6.78 3.73
N GLY A 141 13.43 7.20 3.88
CA GLY A 141 12.30 6.30 4.13
C GLY A 141 11.93 5.50 2.87
N ARG A 142 11.02 4.56 3.02
CA ARG A 142 10.67 3.56 1.99
C ARG A 142 9.23 3.67 1.57
N PHE A 143 9.00 3.43 0.29
CA PHE A 143 7.68 3.19 -0.26
C PHE A 143 7.67 1.83 -0.95
N ALA A 144 6.72 0.97 -0.59
CA ALA A 144 6.54 -0.34 -1.23
C ALA A 144 5.13 -0.46 -1.81
N LEU A 145 5.05 -1.05 -3.00
CA LEU A 145 3.78 -1.31 -3.67
C LEU A 145 3.75 -2.68 -4.34
N VAL A 146 2.54 -3.17 -4.59
CA VAL A 146 2.25 -4.29 -5.49
C VAL A 146 1.44 -3.77 -6.68
N GLN A 147 1.72 -4.27 -7.89
CA GLN A 147 1.01 -3.84 -9.09
C GLN A 147 1.12 -4.89 -10.21
N LEU A 148 0.28 -4.75 -11.24
CA LEU A 148 0.32 -5.61 -12.45
C LEU A 148 1.55 -5.32 -13.31
N PRO A 149 2.13 -6.33 -14.00
CA PRO A 149 3.29 -6.17 -14.87
C PRO A 149 3.12 -5.10 -15.95
N GLU A 150 1.92 -4.97 -16.52
CA GLU A 150 1.58 -3.96 -17.53
C GLU A 150 1.74 -2.52 -17.05
N ARG A 151 1.67 -2.28 -15.74
CA ARG A 151 1.88 -0.96 -15.12
C ARG A 151 3.30 -0.74 -14.61
N PHE A 152 4.22 -1.64 -14.90
CA PHE A 152 5.60 -1.54 -14.43
C PHE A 152 6.30 -0.28 -14.96
N ALA A 153 6.21 -0.04 -16.28
CA ALA A 153 6.84 1.14 -16.89
C ALA A 153 6.27 2.46 -16.33
N GLU A 154 4.94 2.55 -16.15
CA GLU A 154 4.28 3.69 -15.51
C GLU A 154 4.78 3.88 -14.06
N SER A 155 4.87 2.79 -13.30
CA SER A 155 5.35 2.83 -11.91
C SER A 155 6.80 3.33 -11.82
N MET A 156 7.67 2.92 -12.74
CA MET A 156 9.05 3.42 -12.82
C MET A 156 9.12 4.91 -13.14
N GLN A 157 8.31 5.38 -14.10
CA GLN A 157 8.24 6.80 -14.46
C GLN A 157 7.76 7.65 -13.26
N LEU A 158 6.73 7.21 -12.56
CA LEU A 158 6.20 7.88 -11.38
C LEU A 158 7.21 7.86 -10.22
N ALA A 159 7.91 6.75 -10.02
CA ALA A 159 8.96 6.66 -9.01
C ALA A 159 10.01 7.76 -9.22
N PHE A 160 10.56 7.89 -10.43
CA PHE A 160 11.55 8.94 -10.72
C PHE A 160 10.95 10.35 -10.64
N LYS A 161 9.72 10.55 -11.14
CA LYS A 161 9.02 11.84 -11.07
C LYS A 161 8.90 12.37 -9.64
N TYR A 162 8.67 11.48 -8.67
CA TYR A 162 8.47 11.84 -7.27
C TYR A 162 9.69 11.61 -6.37
N GLY A 163 10.88 11.40 -6.95
CA GLY A 163 12.14 11.24 -6.20
C GLY A 163 12.21 9.97 -5.36
N LEU A 164 11.46 8.95 -5.74
CA LEU A 164 11.42 7.63 -5.12
C LEU A 164 12.29 6.68 -5.94
N GLN A 165 13.53 6.43 -5.50
CA GLN A 165 14.46 5.58 -6.23
C GLN A 165 14.13 4.10 -6.02
N PRO A 166 13.79 3.32 -7.08
CA PRO A 166 13.60 1.87 -6.97
C PRO A 166 14.85 1.16 -6.43
N LYS A 167 14.67 0.29 -5.45
CA LYS A 167 15.76 -0.39 -4.75
C LYS A 167 15.60 -1.90 -4.72
N LYS A 168 14.38 -2.39 -4.77
CA LYS A 168 14.10 -3.83 -4.73
C LYS A 168 12.89 -4.15 -5.60
N LEU A 169 13.01 -5.17 -6.43
CA LEU A 169 11.95 -5.67 -7.31
C LEU A 169 11.84 -7.18 -7.15
N GLN A 170 10.61 -7.68 -7.09
CA GLN A 170 10.32 -9.11 -7.13
C GLN A 170 9.11 -9.39 -8.00
N TRP A 171 9.28 -10.27 -8.97
CA TRP A 171 8.20 -10.79 -9.79
C TRP A 171 7.53 -11.97 -9.10
N VAL A 172 6.21 -12.06 -9.19
CA VAL A 172 5.42 -13.18 -8.62
C VAL A 172 4.76 -13.93 -9.77
N HIS A 173 4.94 -15.23 -9.78
CA HIS A 173 4.42 -16.14 -10.78
C HIS A 173 3.49 -17.15 -10.14
N SER A 174 2.49 -17.63 -10.87
CA SER A 174 1.62 -18.74 -10.41
C SER A 174 2.24 -20.12 -10.61
N ALA A 175 3.26 -20.20 -11.45
CA ALA A 175 4.09 -21.40 -11.69
C ALA A 175 5.36 -20.97 -12.44
N ILE A 176 6.38 -21.83 -12.44
CA ILE A 176 7.70 -21.52 -13.03
C ILE A 176 7.66 -21.25 -14.54
N ASP A 177 6.69 -21.85 -15.24
CA ASP A 177 6.48 -21.73 -16.69
C ASP A 177 5.43 -20.66 -17.06
N LYS A 178 4.87 -19.96 -16.09
CA LYS A 178 3.85 -18.93 -16.31
C LYS A 178 4.45 -17.52 -16.25
N PRO A 179 3.91 -16.55 -16.99
CA PRO A 179 4.31 -15.17 -16.84
C PRO A 179 4.02 -14.67 -15.44
N ALA A 180 4.76 -13.64 -15.01
CA ALA A 180 4.47 -12.94 -13.77
C ALA A 180 3.06 -12.34 -13.81
N TRP A 181 2.30 -12.45 -12.73
CA TRP A 181 0.97 -11.88 -12.61
C TRP A 181 0.92 -10.60 -11.79
N ILE A 182 1.89 -10.39 -10.90
CA ILE A 182 2.15 -9.12 -10.21
C ILE A 182 3.65 -8.91 -10.05
N PHE A 183 4.02 -7.68 -9.69
CA PHE A 183 5.33 -7.37 -9.13
C PHE A 183 5.20 -6.64 -7.80
N LEU A 184 6.23 -6.80 -6.97
CA LEU A 184 6.44 -6.07 -5.73
C LEU A 184 7.65 -5.15 -5.95
N MET A 185 7.51 -3.87 -5.61
CA MET A 185 8.60 -2.91 -5.74
C MET A 185 8.75 -2.09 -4.46
N GLU A 186 9.99 -1.99 -3.97
CA GLU A 186 10.35 -1.10 -2.88
C GLU A 186 11.26 0.01 -3.39
N MET A 187 10.94 1.23 -3.01
CA MET A 187 11.64 2.45 -3.38
C MET A 187 12.12 3.19 -2.14
N VAL A 188 13.18 3.99 -2.29
CA VAL A 188 13.73 4.83 -1.22
C VAL A 188 13.72 6.28 -1.66
N LYS A 189 13.14 7.18 -0.86
CA LYS A 189 13.15 8.62 -1.11
C LYS A 189 14.57 9.16 -1.01
N GLY A 190 15.05 9.81 -2.09
CA GLY A 190 16.42 10.30 -2.17
C GLY A 190 17.48 9.18 -2.15
N GLY A 191 17.11 7.97 -2.59
CA GLY A 191 18.05 6.85 -2.72
C GLY A 191 19.05 7.04 -3.84
N SER A 192 20.20 6.36 -3.76
CA SER A 192 21.17 6.25 -4.86
C SER A 192 20.68 5.31 -5.95
N TYR A 193 21.29 5.35 -7.13
CA TYR A 193 21.02 4.40 -8.20
C TYR A 193 21.31 2.96 -7.80
N GLY A 194 20.76 2.02 -8.56
CA GLY A 194 20.87 0.59 -8.38
C GLY A 194 19.61 -0.02 -7.74
N MET A 195 19.21 -1.17 -8.25
CA MET A 195 18.05 -1.93 -7.81
C MET A 195 18.37 -3.42 -7.79
N ASP A 196 18.05 -4.08 -6.69
CA ASP A 196 18.17 -5.53 -6.57
C ASP A 196 16.89 -6.17 -7.15
N VAL A 197 17.08 -7.07 -8.12
CA VAL A 197 15.99 -7.92 -8.62
C VAL A 197 16.11 -9.26 -7.90
N LEU A 198 15.12 -9.54 -7.05
CA LEU A 198 15.09 -10.78 -6.28
C LEU A 198 14.68 -11.96 -7.16
N PRO A 199 15.04 -13.21 -6.78
CA PRO A 199 14.49 -14.39 -7.40
C PRO A 199 12.96 -14.32 -7.46
N PRO A 200 12.33 -14.85 -8.53
CA PRO A 200 10.89 -14.87 -8.63
C PRO A 200 10.25 -15.65 -7.48
N LEU A 201 9.12 -15.16 -7.01
CA LEU A 201 8.25 -15.88 -6.09
C LEU A 201 7.28 -16.73 -6.92
N ILE A 202 7.11 -18.03 -6.56
CA ILE A 202 6.25 -18.98 -7.29
C ILE A 202 5.23 -19.57 -6.31
#